data_4f3a7fff1820be732cdf96dc0c0fddf7
#
_entry.id   4f3a7fff1820be732cdf96dc0c0fddf7
#
_cell.length_a   1.000
_cell.length_b   1.000
_cell.length_c   1.000
_cell.angle_alpha   90.00
_cell.angle_beta   90.00
_cell.angle_gamma   90.00
#
_symmetry.space_group_name_H-M   'P 1'
#
loop_
_entity.id
_entity.type
_entity.pdbx_description
1 polymer ?
#
loop_
_entity_poly.entity_id
_entity_poly.type
_entity_poly.pdbx_seq_one_letter_code
_entity_poly.pdbx_strand_id
1 'polypeptide(L)'
;MLEAKEKQQSLTLYIENFNMRLIADSGSTKTDWYLGEKNIQTKGINPFHQSVETIRELISTELLPHLTEEVHVDEIYFYGAGCTPEKSVILREILDSYFPQSHIEVNSDLLGAARALCGNNPGIACILGTGSNSCFYDGKEIISNVSPLGYILGDEGSGAVLGKRLVGDCLKKQLPEHLFNAFLTTFDLTPSSIIEKTYRQPQANRFLASLTPFLSAHKAEPEIHRLLLSCFTDFFQRNIMQYDYKHHTVHFVGSIAWYFQEEVKEAAKALDIKTGLFIKNPIGELIKFHNRD
;
A
#
# COMPACT_ATOMS: atom_id res chain seq x y z
N MET A 1 15.84 -9.99 47.50
CA MET A 1 15.31 -11.19 46.83
C MET A 1 13.77 -11.16 46.75
N LEU A 2 13.04 -10.68 47.76
CA LEU A 2 11.59 -10.50 47.73
C LEU A 2 11.15 -9.37 46.77
N GLU A 3 11.79 -8.20 46.79
CA GLU A 3 11.47 -7.07 45.88
C GLU A 3 11.68 -7.37 44.38
N ALA A 4 12.69 -8.26 44.08
CA ALA A 4 12.89 -8.66 42.68
C ALA A 4 11.78 -9.63 42.21
N LYS A 5 11.25 -10.48 43.09
CA LYS A 5 10.12 -11.38 42.82
C LYS A 5 8.80 -10.60 42.68
N GLU A 6 8.57 -9.59 43.52
CA GLU A 6 7.39 -8.74 43.44
C GLU A 6 7.41 -7.87 42.17
N LYS A 7 8.57 -7.32 41.78
CA LYS A 7 8.74 -6.63 40.50
C LYS A 7 8.52 -7.54 39.28
N GLN A 8 9.03 -8.78 39.37
CA GLN A 8 8.84 -9.75 38.31
C GLN A 8 7.39 -10.25 38.23
N GLN A 9 6.73 -10.46 39.36
CA GLN A 9 5.29 -10.77 39.40
C GLN A 9 4.41 -9.59 38.95
N SER A 10 4.75 -8.35 39.31
CA SER A 10 4.02 -7.16 38.81
C SER A 10 4.24 -6.93 37.32
N LEU A 11 5.44 -7.24 36.79
CA LEU A 11 5.71 -7.17 35.35
C LEU A 11 4.96 -8.28 34.57
N THR A 12 4.89 -9.49 35.14
CA THR A 12 4.13 -10.62 34.57
C THR A 12 2.62 -10.32 34.60
N LEU A 13 2.09 -9.78 35.70
CA LEU A 13 0.70 -9.35 35.81
C LEU A 13 0.35 -8.14 34.92
N TYR A 14 1.35 -7.31 34.58
CA TYR A 14 1.16 -6.18 33.65
C TYR A 14 1.13 -6.66 32.19
N ILE A 15 1.81 -7.76 31.88
CA ILE A 15 1.81 -8.40 30.55
C ILE A 15 0.53 -9.22 30.34
N GLU A 16 -0.08 -9.77 31.38
CA GLU A 16 -1.29 -10.62 31.32
C GLU A 16 -2.59 -9.88 30.96
N ASN A 17 -2.58 -8.54 30.84
CA ASN A 17 -3.80 -7.75 30.55
C ASN A 17 -3.74 -6.92 29.26
N PHE A 18 -2.74 -7.10 28.40
CA PHE A 18 -2.76 -6.48 27.09
C PHE A 18 -3.13 -7.51 26.03
N ASN A 19 -4.31 -7.36 25.41
CA ASN A 19 -4.66 -8.08 24.18
C ASN A 19 -3.53 -7.90 23.16
N MET A 20 -2.76 -8.97 22.92
CA MET A 20 -1.67 -8.93 21.95
C MET A 20 -2.23 -8.98 20.54
N ARG A 21 -2.14 -7.84 19.85
CA ARG A 21 -2.62 -7.67 18.47
C ARG A 21 -1.50 -7.82 17.46
N LEU A 22 -1.69 -8.73 16.52
CA LEU A 22 -0.84 -8.86 15.33
C LEU A 22 -1.51 -8.15 14.16
N ILE A 23 -0.94 -7.02 13.73
CA ILE A 23 -1.48 -6.21 12.64
C ILE A 23 -0.57 -6.35 11.44
N ALA A 24 -1.13 -6.64 10.26
CA ALA A 24 -0.40 -6.84 9.03
C ALA A 24 -0.88 -5.91 7.92
N ASP A 25 0.07 -5.27 7.21
CA ASP A 25 -0.13 -4.58 5.94
C ASP A 25 0.67 -5.30 4.86
N SER A 26 -0.04 -5.93 3.91
CA SER A 26 0.57 -6.77 2.88
C SER A 26 0.37 -6.21 1.48
N GLY A 27 1.45 -5.68 0.95
CA GLY A 27 1.55 -5.32 -0.46
C GLY A 27 2.06 -6.47 -1.34
N SER A 28 2.23 -6.19 -2.62
CA SER A 28 2.73 -7.19 -3.60
C SER A 28 4.15 -7.66 -3.32
N THR A 29 4.98 -6.91 -2.61
CA THR A 29 6.42 -7.17 -2.46
C THR A 29 6.77 -7.62 -1.06
N LYS A 30 6.16 -7.02 -0.05
CA LYS A 30 6.43 -7.26 1.36
C LYS A 30 5.15 -7.20 2.18
N THR A 31 5.19 -7.85 3.35
CA THR A 31 4.22 -7.69 4.42
C THR A 31 4.94 -7.10 5.62
N ASP A 32 4.45 -5.98 6.11
CA ASP A 32 4.87 -5.40 7.38
C ASP A 32 3.92 -5.91 8.48
N TRP A 33 4.47 -6.61 9.49
CA TRP A 33 3.74 -7.13 10.64
C TRP A 33 4.12 -6.34 11.87
N TYR A 34 3.16 -6.04 12.71
CA TYR A 34 3.37 -5.36 13.98
C TYR A 34 2.75 -6.16 15.13
N LEU A 35 3.57 -6.46 16.14
CA LEU A 35 3.17 -7.14 17.36
C LEU A 35 3.73 -6.42 18.59
N GLY A 36 2.86 -5.75 19.35
CA GLY A 36 3.30 -4.88 20.45
C GLY A 36 4.19 -3.75 19.96
N GLU A 37 5.48 -3.77 20.33
CA GLU A 37 6.49 -2.81 19.83
C GLU A 37 7.36 -3.39 18.71
N LYS A 38 7.16 -4.67 18.35
CA LYS A 38 7.97 -5.37 17.38
C LYS A 38 7.44 -5.20 15.98
N ASN A 39 8.30 -4.77 15.07
CA ASN A 39 8.04 -4.75 13.64
C ASN A 39 8.78 -5.90 12.97
N ILE A 40 8.04 -6.73 12.21
CA ILE A 40 8.57 -7.88 11.47
C ILE A 40 8.23 -7.63 10.00
N GLN A 41 9.18 -7.92 9.11
CA GLN A 41 8.95 -7.81 7.68
C GLN A 41 9.18 -9.16 7.02
N THR A 42 8.22 -9.58 6.20
CA THR A 42 8.27 -10.79 5.39
C THR A 42 8.04 -10.46 3.92
N LYS A 43 8.19 -11.44 3.04
CA LYS A 43 7.71 -11.30 1.66
C LYS A 43 6.20 -11.06 1.63
N GLY A 44 5.74 -10.39 0.57
CA GLY A 44 4.33 -10.05 0.39
C GLY A 44 3.45 -11.29 0.28
N ILE A 45 2.34 -11.28 1.00
CA ILE A 45 1.30 -12.30 0.93
C ILE A 45 0.16 -11.76 0.08
N ASN A 46 -0.10 -12.42 -1.05
CA ASN A 46 -1.20 -12.08 -1.94
C ASN A 46 -1.94 -13.37 -2.35
N PRO A 47 -3.07 -13.67 -1.72
CA PRO A 47 -3.79 -14.94 -1.93
C PRO A 47 -4.45 -15.04 -3.32
N PHE A 48 -4.48 -13.96 -4.10
CA PHE A 48 -4.94 -14.01 -5.49
C PHE A 48 -3.91 -14.62 -6.43
N HIS A 49 -2.60 -14.43 -6.13
CA HIS A 49 -1.50 -14.86 -7.00
C HIS A 49 -0.68 -16.03 -6.44
N GLN A 50 -0.79 -16.31 -5.15
CA GLN A 50 0.00 -17.35 -4.48
C GLN A 50 -0.85 -18.55 -4.13
N SER A 51 -0.24 -19.74 -4.13
CA SER A 51 -0.90 -20.96 -3.66
C SER A 51 -0.96 -21.00 -2.13
N VAL A 52 -1.83 -21.84 -1.59
CA VAL A 52 -1.95 -22.08 -0.14
C VAL A 52 -0.62 -22.55 0.45
N GLU A 53 0.08 -23.45 -0.26
CA GLU A 53 1.38 -23.99 0.16
C GLU A 53 2.44 -22.89 0.27
N THR A 54 2.51 -22.00 -0.73
CA THR A 54 3.44 -20.84 -0.72
C THR A 54 3.17 -19.91 0.47
N ILE A 55 1.89 -19.63 0.73
CA ILE A 55 1.53 -18.76 1.87
C ILE A 55 1.87 -19.44 3.20
N ARG A 56 1.58 -20.73 3.35
CA ARG A 56 1.95 -21.51 4.54
C ARG A 56 3.47 -21.52 4.76
N GLU A 57 4.24 -21.72 3.71
CA GLU A 57 5.71 -21.68 3.76
C GLU A 57 6.19 -20.30 4.23
N LEU A 58 5.68 -19.21 3.67
CA LEU A 58 6.05 -17.85 4.10
C LEU A 58 5.75 -17.61 5.57
N ILE A 59 4.57 -17.99 6.05
CA ILE A 59 4.19 -17.82 7.45
C ILE A 59 5.12 -18.64 8.34
N SER A 60 5.35 -19.92 8.01
CA SER A 60 6.16 -20.83 8.85
C SER A 60 7.64 -20.48 8.87
N THR A 61 8.20 -19.98 7.76
CA THR A 61 9.64 -19.72 7.63
C THR A 61 10.03 -18.28 7.88
N GLU A 62 9.15 -17.32 7.61
CA GLU A 62 9.49 -15.90 7.68
C GLU A 62 8.77 -15.15 8.83
N LEU A 63 7.57 -15.59 9.28
CA LEU A 63 6.86 -14.95 10.40
C LEU A 63 7.08 -15.67 11.73
N LEU A 64 6.75 -16.96 11.81
CA LEU A 64 6.76 -17.69 13.08
C LEU A 64 8.11 -17.69 13.80
N PRO A 65 9.28 -17.73 13.14
CA PRO A 65 10.57 -17.65 13.84
C PRO A 65 10.80 -16.35 14.59
N HIS A 66 10.05 -15.32 14.28
CA HIS A 66 10.11 -14.04 15.00
C HIS A 66 9.13 -13.96 16.17
N LEU A 67 8.22 -14.91 16.31
CA LEU A 67 7.29 -15.03 17.43
C LEU A 67 7.85 -16.05 18.42
N THR A 68 8.02 -15.66 19.69
CA THR A 68 8.46 -16.59 20.73
C THR A 68 7.31 -17.47 21.17
N GLU A 69 7.56 -18.70 21.60
CA GLU A 69 6.53 -19.65 22.08
C GLU A 69 5.70 -19.11 23.26
N GLU A 70 6.22 -18.12 23.98
CA GLU A 70 5.56 -17.50 25.13
C GLU A 70 4.57 -16.38 24.74
N VAL A 71 4.58 -15.96 23.46
CA VAL A 71 3.70 -14.87 22.97
C VAL A 71 2.37 -15.43 22.52
N HIS A 72 1.32 -15.19 23.31
CA HIS A 72 -0.05 -15.43 22.89
C HIS A 72 -0.54 -14.26 22.06
N VAL A 73 -1.05 -14.53 20.84
CA VAL A 73 -1.67 -13.53 19.98
C VAL A 73 -3.19 -13.66 20.14
N ASP A 74 -3.85 -12.62 20.65
CA ASP A 74 -5.29 -12.64 20.89
C ASP A 74 -6.10 -12.24 19.66
N GLU A 75 -5.58 -11.27 18.88
CA GLU A 75 -6.26 -10.72 17.71
C GLU A 75 -5.29 -10.57 16.55
N ILE A 76 -5.75 -10.91 15.35
CA ILE A 76 -4.99 -10.76 14.09
C ILE A 76 -5.82 -9.92 13.12
N TYR A 77 -5.27 -8.79 12.69
CA TYR A 77 -5.83 -7.92 11.68
C TYR A 77 -4.92 -7.90 10.46
N PHE A 78 -5.30 -8.63 9.43
CA PHE A 78 -4.55 -8.70 8.17
C PHE A 78 -5.23 -7.86 7.10
N TYR A 79 -4.45 -6.95 6.48
CA TYR A 79 -4.86 -6.13 5.36
C TYR A 79 -3.96 -6.42 4.18
N GLY A 80 -4.52 -6.91 3.06
CA GLY A 80 -3.66 -7.33 1.96
C GLY A 80 -4.24 -7.13 0.57
N ALA A 81 -3.35 -6.82 -0.37
CA ALA A 81 -3.67 -6.84 -1.79
C ALA A 81 -4.12 -8.26 -2.20
N GLY A 82 -5.16 -8.35 -3.04
CA GLY A 82 -5.69 -9.63 -3.50
C GLY A 82 -6.57 -10.37 -2.49
N CYS A 83 -6.86 -9.79 -1.33
CA CYS A 83 -7.83 -10.30 -0.36
C CYS A 83 -9.27 -9.98 -0.84
N THR A 84 -9.71 -10.68 -1.91
CA THR A 84 -11.15 -10.69 -2.27
C THR A 84 -11.95 -11.42 -1.19
N PRO A 85 -13.29 -11.30 -1.14
CA PRO A 85 -14.11 -12.02 -0.16
C PRO A 85 -13.78 -13.52 -0.08
N GLU A 86 -13.63 -14.20 -1.24
CA GLU A 86 -13.33 -15.62 -1.32
C GLU A 86 -11.90 -15.93 -0.86
N LYS A 87 -10.94 -15.10 -1.25
CA LYS A 87 -9.52 -15.28 -0.92
C LYS A 87 -9.21 -14.94 0.54
N SER A 88 -9.96 -14.02 1.12
CA SER A 88 -9.86 -13.69 2.54
C SER A 88 -10.24 -14.87 3.43
N VAL A 89 -11.23 -15.67 3.05
CA VAL A 89 -11.61 -16.89 3.77
C VAL A 89 -10.43 -17.89 3.79
N ILE A 90 -9.81 -18.12 2.63
CA ILE A 90 -8.66 -19.05 2.51
C ILE A 90 -7.49 -18.60 3.39
N LEU A 91 -7.15 -17.31 3.34
CA LEU A 91 -6.04 -16.78 4.14
C LEU A 91 -6.37 -16.83 5.65
N ARG A 92 -7.62 -16.56 6.02
CA ARG A 92 -8.08 -16.69 7.41
C ARG A 92 -7.93 -18.13 7.90
N GLU A 93 -8.33 -19.14 7.13
CA GLU A 93 -8.16 -20.56 7.47
C GLU A 93 -6.67 -20.95 7.63
N ILE A 94 -5.80 -20.39 6.79
CA ILE A 94 -4.35 -20.59 6.93
C ILE A 94 -3.85 -20.01 8.25
N LEU A 95 -4.20 -18.75 8.56
CA LEU A 95 -3.80 -18.10 9.81
C LEU A 95 -4.38 -18.82 11.03
N ASP A 96 -5.64 -19.25 10.99
CA ASP A 96 -6.31 -19.99 12.06
C ASP A 96 -5.58 -21.30 12.39
N SER A 97 -5.00 -21.97 11.39
CA SER A 97 -4.21 -23.19 11.62
C SER A 97 -2.91 -22.96 12.40
N TYR A 98 -2.37 -21.76 12.43
CA TYR A 98 -1.21 -21.35 13.20
C TYR A 98 -1.57 -20.63 14.51
N PHE A 99 -2.74 -19.98 14.55
CA PHE A 99 -3.20 -19.19 15.69
C PHE A 99 -4.65 -19.57 16.08
N PRO A 100 -4.89 -20.80 16.54
CA PRO A 100 -6.23 -21.36 16.69
C PRO A 100 -7.06 -20.72 17.82
N GLN A 101 -6.44 -19.88 18.66
CA GLN A 101 -7.12 -19.20 19.77
C GLN A 101 -7.29 -17.68 19.48
N SER A 102 -6.82 -17.20 18.36
CA SER A 102 -6.87 -15.79 18.00
C SER A 102 -8.20 -15.43 17.29
N HIS A 103 -8.70 -14.23 17.54
CA HIS A 103 -9.71 -13.65 16.68
C HIS A 103 -9.03 -13.13 15.40
N ILE A 104 -9.44 -13.61 14.23
CA ILE A 104 -8.75 -13.31 12.96
C ILE A 104 -9.68 -12.58 11.99
N GLU A 105 -9.28 -11.37 11.60
CA GLU A 105 -9.87 -10.61 10.49
C GLU A 105 -8.89 -10.51 9.33
N VAL A 106 -9.35 -10.88 8.13
CA VAL A 106 -8.61 -10.71 6.87
C VAL A 106 -9.41 -9.82 5.95
N ASN A 107 -8.83 -8.68 5.61
CA ASN A 107 -9.47 -7.62 4.84
C ASN A 107 -8.60 -7.20 3.63
N SER A 108 -9.21 -6.47 2.69
CA SER A 108 -8.47 -5.86 1.59
C SER A 108 -7.52 -4.76 2.07
N ASP A 109 -6.44 -4.55 1.31
CA ASP A 109 -5.53 -3.40 1.47
C ASP A 109 -6.28 -2.06 1.39
N LEU A 110 -7.34 -1.99 0.60
CA LEU A 110 -8.17 -0.80 0.45
C LEU A 110 -8.93 -0.47 1.74
N LEU A 111 -9.47 -1.48 2.46
CA LEU A 111 -10.10 -1.25 3.76
C LEU A 111 -9.03 -0.85 4.81
N GLY A 112 -7.85 -1.45 4.76
CA GLY A 112 -6.72 -1.02 5.58
C GLY A 112 -6.34 0.44 5.34
N ALA A 113 -6.25 0.85 4.08
CA ALA A 113 -6.00 2.24 3.71
C ALA A 113 -7.11 3.17 4.23
N ALA A 114 -8.38 2.79 4.09
CA ALA A 114 -9.51 3.58 4.57
C ALA A 114 -9.49 3.77 6.10
N ARG A 115 -9.30 2.69 6.86
CA ARG A 115 -9.17 2.73 8.32
C ARG A 115 -7.98 3.58 8.79
N ALA A 116 -6.82 3.42 8.12
CA ALA A 116 -5.61 4.19 8.42
C ALA A 116 -5.78 5.69 8.16
N LEU A 117 -6.45 6.06 7.06
CA LEU A 117 -6.56 7.44 6.61
C LEU A 117 -7.74 8.19 7.23
N CYS A 118 -8.86 7.53 7.41
CA CYS A 118 -10.12 8.15 7.83
C CYS A 118 -10.49 7.83 9.30
N GLY A 119 -9.90 6.78 9.90
CA GLY A 119 -10.30 6.30 11.23
C GLY A 119 -11.77 5.89 11.23
N ASN A 120 -12.56 6.49 12.12
CA ASN A 120 -14.02 6.25 12.23
C ASN A 120 -14.84 7.35 11.54
N ASN A 121 -14.23 8.18 10.67
CA ASN A 121 -14.93 9.27 9.98
C ASN A 121 -15.15 8.92 8.51
N PRO A 122 -16.23 9.44 7.90
CA PRO A 122 -16.41 9.33 6.45
C PRO A 122 -15.32 10.08 5.68
N GLY A 123 -14.89 9.49 4.54
CA GLY A 123 -13.88 10.10 3.68
C GLY A 123 -13.60 9.30 2.43
N ILE A 124 -12.83 9.86 1.53
CA ILE A 124 -12.34 9.17 0.33
C ILE A 124 -10.89 8.76 0.58
N ALA A 125 -10.63 7.46 0.56
CA ALA A 125 -9.31 6.88 0.76
C ALA A 125 -8.72 6.41 -0.57
N CYS A 126 -7.45 6.77 -0.81
CA CYS A 126 -6.74 6.47 -2.05
C CYS A 126 -5.42 5.78 -1.76
N ILE A 127 -5.13 4.72 -2.49
CA ILE A 127 -3.82 4.08 -2.56
C ILE A 127 -3.14 4.55 -3.86
N LEU A 128 -1.94 5.16 -3.76
CA LEU A 128 -1.07 5.44 -4.89
C LEU A 128 0.31 4.82 -4.64
N GLY A 129 0.49 3.62 -5.16
CA GLY A 129 1.70 2.80 -5.08
C GLY A 129 2.12 2.28 -6.45
N THR A 130 2.52 1.02 -6.56
CA THR A 130 2.78 0.36 -7.86
C THR A 130 1.54 0.40 -8.76
N GLY A 131 0.36 0.06 -8.23
CA GLY A 131 -0.96 0.33 -8.79
C GLY A 131 -1.63 1.48 -8.05
N SER A 132 -2.91 1.76 -8.38
CA SER A 132 -3.75 2.70 -7.66
C SER A 132 -5.09 2.08 -7.30
N ASN A 133 -5.73 2.58 -6.25
CA ASN A 133 -7.10 2.23 -5.90
C ASN A 133 -7.73 3.38 -5.09
N SER A 134 -9.07 3.41 -5.01
CA SER A 134 -9.78 4.42 -4.22
C SER A 134 -11.11 3.90 -3.74
N CYS A 135 -11.64 4.44 -2.66
CA CYS A 135 -12.99 4.14 -2.19
C CYS A 135 -13.60 5.34 -1.45
N PHE A 136 -14.93 5.36 -1.40
CA PHE A 136 -15.66 6.09 -0.39
C PHE A 136 -15.91 5.17 0.80
N TYR A 137 -15.51 5.63 1.98
CA TYR A 137 -15.60 4.96 3.26
C TYR A 137 -16.52 5.77 4.18
N ASP A 138 -17.47 5.14 4.86
CA ASP A 138 -18.45 5.82 5.71
C ASP A 138 -18.02 5.98 7.17
N GLY A 139 -16.83 5.49 7.52
CA GLY A 139 -16.32 5.40 8.88
C GLY A 139 -16.35 4.00 9.47
N LYS A 140 -16.95 3.02 8.76
CA LYS A 140 -17.04 1.61 9.17
C LYS A 140 -16.68 0.66 8.03
N GLU A 141 -17.26 0.88 6.85
CA GLU A 141 -17.10 0.02 5.68
C GLU A 141 -16.94 0.81 4.38
N ILE A 142 -16.47 0.13 3.36
CA ILE A 142 -16.36 0.69 2.01
C ILE A 142 -17.76 0.66 1.37
N ILE A 143 -18.31 1.83 1.08
CA ILE A 143 -19.63 1.98 0.47
C ILE A 143 -19.55 1.91 -1.05
N SER A 144 -18.47 2.45 -1.63
CA SER A 144 -18.25 2.40 -3.08
C SER A 144 -16.77 2.37 -3.42
N ASN A 145 -16.45 1.67 -4.51
CA ASN A 145 -15.10 1.56 -5.05
C ASN A 145 -15.16 1.68 -6.57
N VAL A 146 -14.42 2.62 -7.14
CA VAL A 146 -14.18 2.69 -8.57
C VAL A 146 -13.10 1.68 -8.92
N SER A 147 -13.42 0.71 -9.78
CA SER A 147 -12.49 -0.36 -10.11
C SER A 147 -11.18 0.18 -10.71
N PRO A 148 -10.02 -0.20 -10.17
CA PRO A 148 -8.71 0.28 -10.65
C PRO A 148 -8.32 -0.26 -12.02
N LEU A 149 -8.86 -1.41 -12.45
CA LEU A 149 -8.69 -2.07 -13.76
C LEU A 149 -7.25 -2.47 -14.11
N GLY A 150 -6.26 -2.22 -13.24
CA GLY A 150 -4.85 -2.51 -13.48
C GLY A 150 -4.18 -1.55 -14.49
N TYR A 151 -2.84 -1.60 -14.57
CA TYR A 151 -2.01 -0.60 -15.26
C TYR A 151 -2.18 -0.54 -16.79
N ILE A 152 -2.87 -1.52 -17.40
CA ILE A 152 -3.16 -1.51 -18.84
C ILE A 152 -4.40 -0.67 -19.13
N LEU A 153 -5.47 -0.88 -18.36
CA LEU A 153 -6.79 -0.29 -18.61
C LEU A 153 -7.12 0.88 -17.65
N GLY A 154 -6.39 1.00 -16.55
CA GLY A 154 -6.63 1.98 -15.49
C GLY A 154 -5.37 2.24 -14.70
N ASP A 155 -5.45 2.12 -13.34
CA ASP A 155 -4.40 2.46 -12.37
C ASP A 155 -3.87 3.89 -12.53
N GLU A 156 -4.71 4.84 -12.95
CA GLU A 156 -4.32 6.24 -13.11
C GLU A 156 -3.63 6.76 -11.85
N GLY A 157 -2.61 7.58 -12.03
CA GLY A 157 -1.83 8.14 -10.92
C GLY A 157 -0.88 7.17 -10.22
N SER A 158 -0.87 5.88 -10.60
CA SER A 158 0.04 4.87 -10.04
C SER A 158 1.46 4.98 -10.58
N GLY A 159 2.43 4.36 -9.87
CA GLY A 159 3.81 4.27 -10.33
C GLY A 159 3.95 3.55 -11.67
N ALA A 160 3.16 2.51 -11.92
CA ALA A 160 3.19 1.80 -13.19
C ALA A 160 2.72 2.70 -14.36
N VAL A 161 1.67 3.49 -14.16
CA VAL A 161 1.16 4.41 -15.18
C VAL A 161 2.12 5.59 -15.38
N LEU A 162 2.67 6.15 -14.30
CA LEU A 162 3.71 7.19 -14.38
C LEU A 162 4.93 6.70 -15.15
N GLY A 163 5.44 5.51 -14.83
CA GLY A 163 6.58 4.91 -15.53
C GLY A 163 6.27 4.57 -16.99
N LYS A 164 5.06 4.07 -17.27
CA LYS A 164 4.60 3.81 -18.65
C LYS A 164 4.60 5.11 -19.48
N ARG A 165 4.11 6.21 -18.90
CA ARG A 165 4.10 7.52 -19.56
C ARG A 165 5.51 8.04 -19.79
N LEU A 166 6.37 8.00 -18.75
CA LEU A 166 7.77 8.38 -18.85
C LEU A 166 8.49 7.62 -19.98
N VAL A 167 8.36 6.30 -20.01
CA VAL A 167 8.96 5.46 -21.06
C VAL A 167 8.46 5.84 -22.44
N GLY A 168 7.16 6.04 -22.59
CA GLY A 168 6.53 6.44 -23.86
C GLY A 168 7.07 7.77 -24.36
N ASP A 169 7.09 8.78 -23.49
CA ASP A 169 7.55 10.13 -23.85
C ASP A 169 9.08 10.13 -24.13
N CYS A 170 9.85 9.35 -23.36
CA CYS A 170 11.28 9.17 -23.58
C CYS A 170 11.58 8.54 -24.93
N LEU A 171 11.02 7.36 -25.24
CA LEU A 171 11.30 6.63 -26.48
C LEU A 171 10.76 7.32 -27.74
N LYS A 172 9.72 8.14 -27.59
CA LYS A 172 9.17 8.96 -28.67
C LYS A 172 9.85 10.33 -28.80
N LYS A 173 10.93 10.59 -28.05
CA LYS A 173 11.69 11.86 -28.07
C LYS A 173 10.83 13.08 -27.75
N GLN A 174 9.86 12.91 -26.84
CA GLN A 174 9.02 14.00 -26.33
C GLN A 174 9.71 14.74 -25.17
N LEU A 175 10.75 14.14 -24.59
CA LEU A 175 11.59 14.74 -23.55
C LEU A 175 12.83 15.39 -24.19
N PRO A 176 13.38 16.47 -23.60
CA PRO A 176 14.66 17.04 -23.98
C PRO A 176 15.78 15.99 -23.98
N GLU A 177 16.78 16.17 -24.85
CA GLU A 177 17.86 15.20 -25.03
C GLU A 177 18.64 14.91 -23.74
N HIS A 178 18.83 15.91 -22.88
CA HIS A 178 19.51 15.73 -21.62
C HIS A 178 18.74 14.79 -20.68
N LEU A 179 17.41 14.88 -20.61
CA LEU A 179 16.55 13.98 -19.82
C LEU A 179 16.53 12.57 -20.41
N PHE A 180 16.49 12.44 -21.74
CA PHE A 180 16.56 11.14 -22.40
C PHE A 180 17.85 10.41 -22.05
N ASN A 181 19.01 11.09 -22.20
CA ASN A 181 20.31 10.52 -21.91
C ASN A 181 20.46 10.19 -20.41
N ALA A 182 20.04 11.10 -19.53
CA ALA A 182 20.04 10.88 -18.08
C ALA A 182 19.19 9.68 -17.69
N PHE A 183 18.00 9.52 -18.26
CA PHE A 183 17.11 8.38 -17.97
C PHE A 183 17.75 7.04 -18.32
N LEU A 184 18.27 6.89 -19.52
CA LEU A 184 18.93 5.65 -19.96
C LEU A 184 20.15 5.32 -19.09
N THR A 185 20.97 6.33 -18.77
CA THR A 185 22.16 6.16 -17.94
C THR A 185 21.82 5.79 -16.50
N THR A 186 20.80 6.45 -15.90
CA THR A 186 20.41 6.22 -14.50
C THR A 186 20.01 4.77 -14.23
N PHE A 187 19.37 4.12 -15.19
CA PHE A 187 18.86 2.75 -15.02
C PHE A 187 19.64 1.71 -15.81
N ASP A 188 20.75 2.09 -16.46
CA ASP A 188 21.51 1.23 -17.37
C ASP A 188 20.58 0.50 -18.38
N LEU A 189 19.75 1.28 -19.07
CA LEU A 189 18.73 0.78 -19.98
C LEU A 189 19.06 1.18 -21.43
N THR A 190 18.59 0.32 -22.34
CA THR A 190 18.52 0.63 -23.77
C THR A 190 17.06 0.63 -24.22
N PRO A 191 16.70 1.29 -25.32
CA PRO A 191 15.33 1.21 -25.87
C PRO A 191 14.85 -0.24 -26.06
N SER A 192 15.74 -1.14 -26.52
CA SER A 192 15.44 -2.56 -26.71
C SER A 192 15.14 -3.28 -25.37
N SER A 193 15.98 -3.05 -24.34
CA SER A 193 15.78 -3.69 -23.03
C SER A 193 14.51 -3.21 -22.33
N ILE A 194 14.11 -1.95 -22.54
CA ILE A 194 12.87 -1.41 -22.01
C ILE A 194 11.65 -2.14 -22.63
N ILE A 195 11.66 -2.31 -23.97
CA ILE A 195 10.60 -3.02 -24.69
C ILE A 195 10.51 -4.47 -24.21
N GLU A 196 11.67 -5.14 -24.06
CA GLU A 196 11.69 -6.52 -23.56
C GLU A 196 11.14 -6.64 -22.14
N LYS A 197 11.58 -5.78 -21.20
CA LYS A 197 11.09 -5.76 -19.81
C LYS A 197 9.59 -5.45 -19.73
N THR A 198 9.08 -4.63 -20.64
CA THR A 198 7.67 -4.23 -20.64
C THR A 198 6.75 -5.30 -21.22
N TYR A 199 7.17 -6.00 -22.28
CA TYR A 199 6.26 -6.88 -23.06
C TYR A 199 6.57 -8.36 -22.96
N ARG A 200 7.76 -8.76 -22.52
CA ARG A 200 8.20 -10.17 -22.52
C ARG A 200 8.57 -10.71 -21.14
N GLN A 201 8.79 -9.82 -20.16
CA GLN A 201 9.13 -10.26 -18.81
C GLN A 201 7.92 -10.18 -17.88
N PRO A 202 7.85 -11.02 -16.83
CA PRO A 202 6.80 -10.94 -15.82
C PRO A 202 6.90 -9.64 -15.01
N GLN A 203 5.80 -9.22 -14.41
CA GLN A 203 5.75 -8.07 -13.51
C GLN A 203 6.13 -6.72 -14.16
N ALA A 204 5.73 -6.51 -15.41
CA ALA A 204 5.97 -5.27 -16.13
C ALA A 204 5.48 -4.02 -15.38
N ASN A 205 4.38 -4.13 -14.61
CA ASN A 205 3.91 -3.05 -13.74
C ASN A 205 4.94 -2.64 -12.68
N ARG A 206 5.63 -3.61 -12.06
CA ARG A 206 6.69 -3.32 -11.09
C ARG A 206 7.91 -2.70 -11.75
N PHE A 207 8.31 -3.21 -12.92
CA PHE A 207 9.39 -2.61 -13.71
C PHE A 207 9.06 -1.14 -14.03
N LEU A 208 7.87 -0.87 -14.56
CA LEU A 208 7.47 0.50 -14.87
C LEU A 208 7.45 1.40 -13.63
N ALA A 209 6.87 0.91 -12.52
CA ALA A 209 6.85 1.67 -11.27
C ALA A 209 8.26 1.93 -10.70
N SER A 210 9.22 1.03 -10.90
CA SER A 210 10.60 1.22 -10.45
C SER A 210 11.34 2.37 -11.12
N LEU A 211 10.79 2.94 -12.20
CA LEU A 211 11.35 4.09 -12.92
C LEU A 211 10.92 5.43 -12.32
N THR A 212 9.96 5.46 -11.41
CA THR A 212 9.43 6.69 -10.80
C THR A 212 10.44 7.50 -9.98
N PRO A 213 11.52 6.95 -9.40
CA PRO A 213 12.56 7.75 -8.77
C PRO A 213 13.19 8.78 -9.71
N PHE A 214 13.27 8.49 -11.02
CA PHE A 214 13.72 9.46 -12.01
C PHE A 214 12.78 10.68 -12.08
N LEU A 215 11.47 10.44 -12.11
CA LEU A 215 10.47 11.51 -12.09
C LEU A 215 10.62 12.37 -10.83
N SER A 216 10.83 11.73 -9.67
CA SER A 216 11.02 12.45 -8.40
C SER A 216 12.29 13.32 -8.39
N ALA A 217 13.39 12.81 -8.97
CA ALA A 217 14.64 13.56 -9.07
C ALA A 217 14.58 14.75 -10.06
N HIS A 218 13.71 14.67 -11.05
CA HIS A 218 13.59 15.65 -12.13
C HIS A 218 12.25 16.40 -12.16
N LYS A 219 11.48 16.38 -11.07
CA LYS A 219 10.13 16.97 -11.02
C LYS A 219 10.08 18.49 -11.21
N ALA A 220 11.22 19.18 -11.09
CA ALA A 220 11.36 20.60 -11.42
C ALA A 220 11.48 20.87 -12.94
N GLU A 221 11.76 19.86 -13.76
CA GLU A 221 11.80 19.99 -15.21
C GLU A 221 10.37 20.17 -15.75
N PRO A 222 10.11 21.17 -16.61
CA PRO A 222 8.75 21.49 -17.06
C PRO A 222 8.01 20.33 -17.74
N GLU A 223 8.74 19.48 -18.48
CA GLU A 223 8.17 18.30 -19.15
C GLU A 223 7.76 17.22 -18.15
N ILE A 224 8.59 16.96 -17.14
CA ILE A 224 8.30 16.00 -16.08
C ILE A 224 7.16 16.49 -15.21
N HIS A 225 7.18 17.77 -14.82
CA HIS A 225 6.09 18.36 -14.04
C HIS A 225 4.75 18.24 -14.75
N ARG A 226 4.71 18.57 -16.04
CA ARG A 226 3.52 18.45 -16.88
C ARG A 226 3.02 17.01 -17.00
N LEU A 227 3.94 16.03 -17.13
CA LEU A 227 3.61 14.61 -17.13
C LEU A 227 2.94 14.21 -15.82
N LEU A 228 3.53 14.59 -14.68
CA LEU A 228 3.00 14.30 -13.35
C LEU A 228 1.60 14.89 -13.16
N LEU A 229 1.43 16.18 -13.45
CA LEU A 229 0.12 16.84 -13.33
C LEU A 229 -0.95 16.18 -14.22
N SER A 230 -0.61 15.83 -15.46
CA SER A 230 -1.53 15.13 -16.35
C SER A 230 -1.97 13.79 -15.77
N CYS A 231 -1.04 12.97 -15.27
CA CYS A 231 -1.38 11.67 -14.72
C CYS A 231 -2.20 11.74 -13.42
N PHE A 232 -1.93 12.71 -12.56
CA PHE A 232 -2.73 12.90 -11.34
C PHE A 232 -4.09 13.54 -11.63
N THR A 233 -4.18 14.41 -12.63
CA THR A 233 -5.47 14.94 -13.12
C THR A 233 -6.34 13.80 -13.66
N ASP A 234 -5.79 12.90 -14.46
CA ASP A 234 -6.49 11.71 -14.96
C ASP A 234 -7.02 10.85 -13.79
N PHE A 235 -6.21 10.65 -12.72
CA PHE A 235 -6.65 9.93 -11.52
C PHE A 235 -7.86 10.60 -10.86
N PHE A 236 -7.82 11.90 -10.65
CA PHE A 236 -8.93 12.62 -10.05
C PHE A 236 -10.20 12.55 -10.92
N GLN A 237 -10.08 12.81 -12.21
CA GLN A 237 -11.22 12.85 -13.13
C GLN A 237 -11.87 11.46 -13.31
N ARG A 238 -11.07 10.41 -13.40
CA ARG A 238 -11.58 9.07 -13.71
C ARG A 238 -12.01 8.28 -12.47
N ASN A 239 -11.42 8.56 -11.30
CA ASN A 239 -11.70 7.84 -10.08
C ASN A 239 -12.41 8.71 -9.04
N ILE A 240 -11.80 9.81 -8.60
CA ILE A 240 -12.28 10.57 -7.44
C ILE A 240 -13.59 11.32 -7.73
N MET A 241 -13.72 11.88 -8.92
CA MET A 241 -14.94 12.61 -9.32
C MET A 241 -16.16 11.70 -9.50
N GLN A 242 -16.01 10.37 -9.38
CA GLN A 242 -17.13 9.42 -9.33
C GLN A 242 -17.77 9.32 -7.93
N TYR A 243 -17.08 9.83 -6.88
CA TYR A 243 -17.61 9.90 -5.52
C TYR A 243 -18.18 11.28 -5.21
N ASP A 244 -18.79 11.44 -4.03
CA ASP A 244 -19.23 12.75 -3.52
C ASP A 244 -18.02 13.55 -2.96
N TYR A 245 -17.05 13.83 -3.83
CA TYR A 245 -15.79 14.48 -3.51
C TYR A 245 -15.92 15.94 -3.05
N LYS A 246 -17.07 16.58 -3.33
CA LYS A 246 -17.33 17.95 -2.89
C LYS A 246 -17.60 18.05 -1.39
N HIS A 247 -18.15 16.99 -0.80
CA HIS A 247 -18.50 16.95 0.62
C HIS A 247 -17.51 16.13 1.45
N HIS A 248 -16.60 15.38 0.83
CA HIS A 248 -15.65 14.52 1.53
C HIS A 248 -14.20 14.84 1.21
N THR A 249 -13.35 14.81 2.24
CA THR A 249 -11.90 15.00 2.09
C THR A 249 -11.27 13.75 1.47
N VAL A 250 -10.33 13.96 0.54
CA VAL A 250 -9.59 12.89 -0.15
C VAL A 250 -8.24 12.69 0.54
N HIS A 251 -7.98 11.48 1.01
CA HIS A 251 -6.77 11.10 1.73
C HIS A 251 -5.96 10.07 0.94
N PHE A 252 -4.65 10.04 1.16
CA PHE A 252 -3.73 9.27 0.33
C PHE A 252 -2.75 8.45 1.15
N VAL A 253 -2.52 7.21 0.73
CA VAL A 253 -1.46 6.34 1.21
C VAL A 253 -0.66 5.74 0.05
N GLY A 254 0.61 5.49 0.26
CA GLY A 254 1.52 4.84 -0.67
C GLY A 254 2.71 5.69 -1.08
N SER A 255 3.71 5.05 -1.67
CA SER A 255 4.98 5.70 -2.01
C SER A 255 4.81 6.81 -3.04
N ILE A 256 3.96 6.61 -4.04
CA ILE A 256 3.70 7.64 -5.07
C ILE A 256 3.01 8.84 -4.44
N ALA A 257 1.96 8.64 -3.64
CA ALA A 257 1.30 9.72 -2.93
C ALA A 257 2.26 10.52 -2.06
N TRP A 258 3.18 9.83 -1.36
CA TRP A 258 4.14 10.45 -0.45
C TRP A 258 5.20 11.30 -1.16
N TYR A 259 5.82 10.73 -2.21
CA TYR A 259 6.93 11.42 -2.89
C TYR A 259 6.47 12.51 -3.85
N PHE A 260 5.23 12.42 -4.35
CA PHE A 260 4.64 13.40 -5.27
C PHE A 260 3.46 14.16 -4.66
N GLN A 261 3.41 14.30 -3.33
CA GLN A 261 2.28 14.93 -2.65
C GLN A 261 2.01 16.36 -3.11
N GLU A 262 3.02 17.13 -3.48
CA GLU A 262 2.84 18.50 -3.93
C GLU A 262 2.20 18.55 -5.32
N GLU A 263 2.62 17.68 -6.24
CA GLU A 263 2.05 17.53 -7.57
C GLU A 263 0.60 16.98 -7.52
N VAL A 264 0.34 16.06 -6.58
CA VAL A 264 -1.04 15.57 -6.32
C VAL A 264 -1.92 16.69 -5.78
N LYS A 265 -1.44 17.50 -4.82
CA LYS A 265 -2.18 18.65 -4.27
C LYS A 265 -2.43 19.71 -5.34
N GLU A 266 -1.46 19.98 -6.21
CA GLU A 266 -1.59 20.94 -7.32
C GLU A 266 -2.69 20.50 -8.29
N ALA A 267 -2.68 19.23 -8.72
CA ALA A 267 -3.72 18.68 -9.58
C ALA A 267 -5.10 18.69 -8.91
N ALA A 268 -5.19 18.36 -7.61
CA ALA A 268 -6.42 18.41 -6.83
C ALA A 268 -6.98 19.84 -6.75
N LYS A 269 -6.11 20.82 -6.46
CA LYS A 269 -6.48 22.24 -6.37
C LYS A 269 -7.04 22.78 -7.68
N ALA A 270 -6.47 22.36 -8.82
CA ALA A 270 -6.97 22.76 -10.14
C ALA A 270 -8.39 22.25 -10.42
N LEU A 271 -8.83 21.18 -9.74
CA LEU A 271 -10.16 20.56 -9.86
C LEU A 271 -11.08 20.90 -8.67
N ASP A 272 -10.66 21.80 -7.77
CA ASP A 272 -11.40 22.17 -6.57
C ASP A 272 -11.72 20.94 -5.68
N ILE A 273 -10.72 20.07 -5.49
CA ILE A 273 -10.79 18.87 -4.67
C ILE A 273 -10.02 19.10 -3.36
N LYS A 274 -10.69 18.86 -2.23
CA LYS A 274 -10.09 18.99 -0.89
C LYS A 274 -9.26 17.77 -0.56
N THR A 275 -7.94 17.94 -0.42
CA THR A 275 -7.03 16.89 0.05
C THR A 275 -6.81 16.95 1.56
N GLY A 276 -6.57 15.78 2.17
CA GLY A 276 -6.31 15.62 3.60
C GLY A 276 -4.93 15.02 3.88
N LEU A 277 -4.90 13.87 4.56
CA LEU A 277 -3.67 13.18 4.95
C LEU A 277 -2.93 12.58 3.76
N PHE A 278 -1.60 12.64 3.82
CA PHE A 278 -0.70 11.89 2.95
C PHE A 278 0.22 11.07 3.85
N ILE A 279 0.18 9.75 3.74
CA ILE A 279 1.04 8.84 4.49
C ILE A 279 1.76 7.88 3.55
N LYS A 280 2.98 7.48 3.93
CA LYS A 280 3.78 6.58 3.11
C LYS A 280 3.34 5.12 3.24
N ASN A 281 3.08 4.68 4.48
CA ASN A 281 2.67 3.31 4.83
C ASN A 281 1.50 3.38 5.82
N PRO A 282 0.53 2.47 5.74
CA PRO A 282 -0.67 2.54 6.60
C PRO A 282 -0.43 1.98 8.00
N ILE A 283 0.60 1.14 8.22
CA ILE A 283 0.76 0.33 9.44
C ILE A 283 0.71 1.16 10.73
N GLY A 284 1.38 2.32 10.78
CA GLY A 284 1.39 3.17 11.97
C GLY A 284 0.00 3.72 12.35
N GLU A 285 -0.82 4.05 11.36
CA GLU A 285 -2.18 4.52 11.59
C GLU A 285 -3.15 3.37 11.86
N LEU A 286 -2.92 2.17 11.28
CA LEU A 286 -3.66 0.95 11.61
C LEU A 286 -3.44 0.53 13.06
N ILE A 287 -2.22 0.65 13.58
CA ILE A 287 -1.92 0.42 15.00
C ILE A 287 -2.75 1.36 15.89
N LYS A 288 -2.78 2.65 15.54
CA LYS A 288 -3.59 3.63 16.27
C LYS A 288 -5.08 3.35 16.14
N PHE A 289 -5.53 2.88 14.99
CA PHE A 289 -6.94 2.54 14.75
C PHE A 289 -7.39 1.39 15.66
N HIS A 290 -6.59 0.32 15.75
CA HIS A 290 -6.91 -0.85 16.56
C HIS A 290 -6.62 -0.70 18.06
N ASN A 291 -5.86 0.34 18.48
CA ASN A 291 -5.57 0.64 19.88
C ASN A 291 -6.46 1.76 20.47
N ARG A 292 -7.50 2.21 19.75
CA ARG A 292 -8.41 3.28 20.19
C ARG A 292 -9.61 2.80 21.01
N ASP A 293 -9.51 1.64 21.64
CA ASP A 293 -10.56 1.14 22.57
C ASP A 293 -10.43 1.77 23.94
#